data_5bdf7b33651c1b8deb28c78ab72ddcea
#
_entry.id   5bdf7b33651c1b8deb28c78ab72ddcea
#
_cell.length_a   1.000
_cell.length_b   1.000
_cell.length_c   1.000
_cell.angle_alpha   90.00
_cell.angle_beta   90.00
_cell.angle_gamma   90.00
#
_symmetry.space_group_name_H-M   'P 1'
#
loop_
_entity.id
_entity.type
_entity.pdbx_description
1 polymer ?
#
loop_
_entity_poly.entity_id
_entity_poly.type
_entity_poly.pdbx_seq_one_letter_code
_entity_poly.pdbx_strand_id
1 'polypeptide(L)'
;ETHNWGFHTDPDPNMNGRRIYWPRGKTLGGSSSINGLIYIRGQREDYDHWAALGNAGWGYDDVLPYFIRSERNQRGADAFHGADGPLSVSDIGTKNALIEAFIGGAAEIGVPRNDDFNGARQEGAGYYQLTTWKGWRWSTAKGYLRPALKRSNLCVETRAQASSLVIENRRAVGVKYRQHGIGKVAHCRRE
;
A
#
# COMPACT_ATOMS: atom_id res chain seq x y z
N GLU A 1 -21.53 -0.46 9.02
CA GLU A 1 -20.39 -0.22 8.10
C GLU A 1 -19.97 -1.53 7.45
N THR A 2 -20.35 -1.73 6.19
CA THR A 2 -20.21 -3.03 5.52
C THR A 2 -18.81 -3.29 4.94
N HIS A 3 -18.02 -2.23 4.72
CA HIS A 3 -16.74 -2.32 3.99
C HIS A 3 -15.50 -1.94 4.84
N ASN A 4 -15.68 -1.77 6.13
CA ASN A 4 -14.62 -1.41 7.07
C ASN A 4 -14.70 -2.29 8.32
N TRP A 5 -13.55 -2.73 8.84
CA TRP A 5 -13.48 -3.48 10.09
C TRP A 5 -13.80 -2.63 11.32
N GLY A 6 -13.60 -1.31 11.25
CA GLY A 6 -13.90 -0.38 12.34
C GLY A 6 -13.00 -0.54 13.57
N PHE A 7 -11.73 -0.92 13.36
CA PHE A 7 -10.80 -1.08 14.47
C PHE A 7 -10.49 0.23 15.18
N HIS A 8 -10.12 0.12 16.43
CA HIS A 8 -9.56 1.19 17.26
C HIS A 8 -8.30 0.67 17.93
N THR A 9 -7.34 1.56 18.19
CA THR A 9 -6.18 1.24 19.03
C THR A 9 -6.61 0.95 20.47
N ASP A 10 -5.76 0.31 21.23
CA ASP A 10 -5.87 0.33 22.68
C ASP A 10 -5.66 1.77 23.19
N PRO A 11 -6.15 2.09 24.40
CA PRO A 11 -5.89 3.40 25.00
C PRO A 11 -4.39 3.63 25.16
N ASP A 12 -3.88 4.76 24.65
CA ASP A 12 -2.49 5.14 24.81
C ASP A 12 -2.33 6.17 25.94
N PRO A 13 -1.63 5.84 27.03
CA PRO A 13 -1.40 6.75 28.15
C PRO A 13 -0.71 8.05 27.72
N ASN A 14 0.21 8.00 26.75
CA ASN A 14 0.92 9.17 26.22
C ASN A 14 0.03 10.09 25.37
N MET A 15 -1.17 9.63 25.02
CA MET A 15 -2.17 10.37 24.26
C MET A 15 -3.44 10.64 25.09
N ASN A 16 -3.31 10.85 26.40
CA ASN A 16 -4.41 11.08 27.33
C ASN A 16 -5.46 9.95 27.33
N GLY A 17 -5.01 8.71 27.17
CA GLY A 17 -5.90 7.54 27.14
C GLY A 17 -6.79 7.44 25.89
N ARG A 18 -6.53 8.22 24.85
CA ARG A 18 -7.35 8.19 23.64
C ARG A 18 -7.22 6.86 22.90
N ARG A 19 -8.35 6.43 22.35
CA ARG A 19 -8.43 5.34 21.35
C ARG A 19 -8.55 5.96 19.97
N ILE A 20 -7.65 5.64 19.08
CA ILE A 20 -7.64 6.19 17.73
C ILE A 20 -8.39 5.22 16.80
N TYR A 21 -9.35 5.76 16.04
CA TYR A 21 -10.02 5.00 14.99
C TYR A 21 -9.04 4.61 13.89
N TRP A 22 -8.99 3.31 13.58
CA TRP A 22 -8.02 2.74 12.66
C TRP A 22 -8.70 1.97 11.53
N PRO A 23 -9.16 2.64 10.46
CA PRO A 23 -9.91 2.00 9.40
C PRO A 23 -9.07 0.94 8.66
N ARG A 24 -9.69 -0.19 8.37
CA ARG A 24 -9.13 -1.26 7.54
C ARG A 24 -10.21 -1.78 6.61
N GLY A 25 -9.88 -1.94 5.32
CA GLY A 25 -10.85 -2.37 4.33
C GLY A 25 -11.30 -3.82 4.53
N LYS A 26 -12.62 -4.00 4.61
CA LYS A 26 -13.31 -5.30 4.69
C LYS A 26 -13.94 -5.62 3.33
N THR A 27 -13.13 -5.66 2.30
CA THR A 27 -13.56 -5.86 0.90
C THR A 27 -12.41 -6.40 0.06
N LEU A 28 -12.69 -6.88 -1.16
CA LEU A 28 -11.64 -7.22 -2.12
C LEU A 28 -10.77 -6.00 -2.42
N GLY A 29 -9.46 -6.17 -2.37
CA GLY A 29 -8.48 -5.09 -2.43
C GLY A 29 -8.13 -4.50 -1.06
N GLY A 30 -8.81 -4.95 0.01
CA GLY A 30 -8.51 -4.52 1.38
C GLY A 30 -8.53 -3.00 1.53
N SER A 31 -7.58 -2.46 2.27
CA SER A 31 -7.49 -1.01 2.54
C SER A 31 -7.21 -0.18 1.28
N SER A 32 -6.65 -0.74 0.20
CA SER A 32 -6.50 -0.01 -1.07
C SER A 32 -7.84 0.40 -1.71
N SER A 33 -8.94 -0.26 -1.30
CA SER A 33 -10.29 0.06 -1.78
C SER A 33 -10.95 1.20 -1.00
N ILE A 34 -10.41 1.61 0.15
CA ILE A 34 -10.98 2.65 1.02
C ILE A 34 -10.00 3.74 1.47
N ASN A 35 -8.70 3.61 1.17
CA ASN A 35 -7.65 4.57 1.57
C ASN A 35 -7.78 5.93 0.85
N GLY A 36 -6.93 6.90 1.23
CA GLY A 36 -6.84 8.22 0.60
C GLY A 36 -6.11 8.26 -0.72
N LEU A 37 -5.75 7.11 -1.32
CA LEU A 37 -5.11 6.98 -2.65
C LEU A 37 -3.65 7.43 -2.74
N ILE A 38 -3.10 8.13 -1.76
CA ILE A 38 -1.73 8.65 -1.80
C ILE A 38 -0.75 7.51 -2.13
N TYR A 39 0.08 7.75 -3.16
CA TYR A 39 1.17 6.85 -3.55
C TYR A 39 2.50 7.46 -3.12
N ILE A 40 3.09 6.88 -2.10
CA ILE A 40 4.40 7.25 -1.57
C ILE A 40 5.13 6.01 -1.09
N ARG A 41 6.44 5.96 -1.34
CA ARG A 41 7.36 4.93 -0.87
C ARG A 41 8.12 5.45 0.35
N GLY A 42 8.80 4.57 1.09
CA GLY A 42 9.87 4.98 1.99
C GLY A 42 11.02 5.62 1.22
N GLN A 43 11.79 6.44 1.89
CA GLN A 43 13.02 7.01 1.34
C GLN A 43 14.17 5.99 1.41
N ARG A 44 15.28 6.28 0.72
CA ARG A 44 16.43 5.37 0.67
C ARG A 44 16.91 4.94 2.05
N GLU A 45 17.00 5.89 2.96
CA GLU A 45 17.50 5.68 4.32
C GLU A 45 16.65 4.69 5.13
N ASP A 46 15.35 4.62 4.89
CA ASP A 46 14.44 3.67 5.56
C ASP A 46 14.84 2.23 5.22
N TYR A 47 15.04 1.93 3.94
CA TYR A 47 15.39 0.58 3.46
C TYR A 47 16.83 0.22 3.78
N ASP A 48 17.77 1.16 3.60
CA ASP A 48 19.18 0.95 3.91
C ASP A 48 19.36 0.68 5.41
N HIS A 49 18.56 1.34 6.26
CA HIS A 49 18.50 1.04 7.69
C HIS A 49 17.99 -0.39 7.96
N TRP A 50 16.97 -0.85 7.25
CA TRP A 50 16.51 -2.24 7.39
C TRP A 50 17.60 -3.24 7.02
N ALA A 51 18.32 -3.00 5.94
CA ALA A 51 19.46 -3.84 5.56
C ALA A 51 20.56 -3.83 6.65
N ALA A 52 20.86 -2.67 7.21
CA ALA A 52 21.86 -2.52 8.29
C ALA A 52 21.47 -3.25 9.58
N LEU A 53 20.17 -3.43 9.84
CA LEU A 53 19.66 -4.25 10.95
C LEU A 53 19.80 -5.77 10.71
N GLY A 54 20.44 -6.20 9.63
CA GLY A 54 20.70 -7.61 9.30
C GLY A 54 19.71 -8.21 8.28
N ASN A 55 18.83 -7.40 7.69
CA ASN A 55 17.89 -7.87 6.66
C ASN A 55 18.54 -7.74 5.27
N ALA A 56 19.45 -8.62 4.93
CA ALA A 56 20.12 -8.62 3.62
C ALA A 56 19.09 -8.70 2.47
N GLY A 57 19.27 -7.91 1.40
CA GLY A 57 18.35 -7.84 0.27
C GLY A 57 17.17 -6.88 0.48
N TRP A 58 17.18 -6.07 1.56
CA TRP A 58 16.16 -5.07 1.86
C TRP A 58 16.68 -3.62 1.73
N GLY A 59 17.89 -3.41 1.24
CA GLY A 59 18.40 -2.08 0.93
C GLY A 59 17.62 -1.43 -0.22
N TYR A 60 17.71 -0.12 -0.33
CA TYR A 60 16.94 0.63 -1.33
C TYR A 60 17.14 0.12 -2.75
N ASP A 61 18.40 -0.15 -3.13
CA ASP A 61 18.72 -0.63 -4.49
C ASP A 61 18.24 -2.07 -4.72
N ASP A 62 18.08 -2.86 -3.65
CA ASP A 62 17.48 -4.21 -3.73
C ASP A 62 15.97 -4.15 -3.96
N VAL A 63 15.25 -3.20 -3.33
CA VAL A 63 13.78 -3.12 -3.37
C VAL A 63 13.27 -2.25 -4.51
N LEU A 64 14.02 -1.26 -4.99
CA LEU A 64 13.63 -0.35 -6.07
C LEU A 64 13.16 -1.07 -7.34
N PRO A 65 13.81 -2.15 -7.85
CA PRO A 65 13.35 -2.88 -9.01
C PRO A 65 11.93 -3.45 -8.86
N TYR A 66 11.52 -3.79 -7.64
CA TYR A 66 10.17 -4.29 -7.37
C TYR A 66 9.13 -3.17 -7.38
N PHE A 67 9.47 -1.98 -6.90
CA PHE A 67 8.62 -0.80 -7.04
C PHE A 67 8.42 -0.44 -8.50
N ILE A 68 9.50 -0.34 -9.27
CA ILE A 68 9.47 -0.08 -10.72
C ILE A 68 8.58 -1.12 -11.44
N ARG A 69 8.79 -2.41 -11.16
CA ARG A 69 8.02 -3.50 -11.78
C ARG A 69 6.53 -3.44 -11.44
N SER A 70 6.16 -2.97 -10.25
CA SER A 70 4.77 -2.90 -9.81
C SER A 70 4.03 -1.68 -10.37
N GLU A 71 4.75 -0.63 -10.73
CA GLU A 71 4.19 0.67 -11.05
C GLU A 71 3.89 0.84 -12.54
N ARG A 72 2.77 1.52 -12.80
CA ARG A 72 2.45 2.13 -14.11
C ARG A 72 2.22 3.61 -13.87
N ASN A 73 3.31 4.39 -13.96
CA ASN A 73 3.27 5.82 -13.73
C ASN A 73 2.77 6.55 -15.00
N GLN A 74 1.86 7.49 -14.81
CA GLN A 74 1.33 8.33 -15.88
C GLN A 74 2.42 9.16 -16.59
N ARG A 75 3.49 9.51 -15.86
CA ARG A 75 4.62 10.30 -16.39
C ARG A 75 5.58 9.46 -17.24
N GLY A 76 5.44 8.14 -17.25
CA GLY A 76 6.34 7.21 -17.95
C GLY A 76 7.37 6.56 -17.04
N ALA A 77 8.30 5.84 -17.65
CA ALA A 77 9.40 5.17 -16.98
C ALA A 77 10.63 6.08 -16.87
N ASP A 78 11.35 5.96 -15.76
CA ASP A 78 12.66 6.56 -15.55
C ASP A 78 13.51 5.70 -14.59
N ALA A 79 14.55 6.27 -13.96
CA ALA A 79 15.40 5.55 -13.02
C ALA A 79 14.68 5.11 -11.74
N PHE A 80 13.53 5.72 -11.41
CA PHE A 80 12.76 5.48 -10.18
C PHE A 80 11.38 4.90 -10.46
N HIS A 81 10.85 5.03 -11.67
CA HIS A 81 9.47 4.74 -12.03
C HIS A 81 9.32 3.69 -13.11
N GLY A 82 8.23 2.91 -13.03
CA GLY A 82 7.81 1.99 -14.07
C GLY A 82 6.60 2.50 -14.84
N ALA A 83 6.45 2.06 -16.11
CA ALA A 83 5.32 2.44 -16.97
C ALA A 83 4.35 1.29 -17.25
N ASP A 84 4.74 0.03 -17.00
CA ASP A 84 4.00 -1.16 -17.48
C ASP A 84 3.47 -2.06 -16.34
N GLY A 85 3.64 -1.64 -15.09
CA GLY A 85 3.21 -2.41 -13.93
C GLY A 85 1.69 -2.43 -13.74
N PRO A 86 1.20 -3.34 -12.90
CA PRO A 86 -0.24 -3.49 -12.64
C PRO A 86 -0.85 -2.36 -11.80
N LEU A 87 -0.04 -1.63 -11.02
CA LEU A 87 -0.50 -0.55 -10.14
C LEU A 87 -0.43 0.79 -10.86
N SER A 88 -1.58 1.34 -11.24
CA SER A 88 -1.63 2.64 -11.89
C SER A 88 -1.44 3.77 -10.90
N VAL A 89 -0.54 4.67 -11.24
CA VAL A 89 -0.18 5.88 -10.51
C VAL A 89 -0.34 7.08 -11.42
N SER A 90 -1.04 8.11 -10.97
CA SER A 90 -1.29 9.30 -11.77
C SER A 90 -1.21 10.58 -10.94
N ASP A 91 -0.98 11.68 -11.61
CA ASP A 91 -1.01 13.01 -11.01
C ASP A 91 -2.44 13.37 -10.56
N ILE A 92 -2.54 14.29 -9.61
CA ILE A 92 -3.83 14.86 -9.23
C ILE A 92 -4.38 15.69 -10.40
N GLY A 93 -5.65 15.44 -10.74
CA GLY A 93 -6.25 16.05 -11.93
C GLY A 93 -6.52 17.56 -11.81
N THR A 94 -6.69 18.07 -10.58
CA THR A 94 -7.03 19.48 -10.34
C THR A 94 -6.10 20.04 -9.25
N LYS A 95 -5.40 21.10 -9.58
CA LYS A 95 -4.61 21.88 -8.64
C LYS A 95 -5.47 22.98 -8.01
N ASN A 96 -5.33 23.19 -6.71
CA ASN A 96 -6.09 24.18 -5.97
C ASN A 96 -5.21 25.39 -5.67
N ALA A 97 -5.71 26.62 -5.91
CA ALA A 97 -4.96 27.86 -5.72
C ALA A 97 -4.47 28.04 -4.26
N LEU A 98 -5.26 27.59 -3.27
CA LEU A 98 -4.86 27.67 -1.86
C LEU A 98 -3.70 26.71 -1.56
N ILE A 99 -3.71 25.52 -2.14
CA ILE A 99 -2.60 24.54 -1.99
C ILE A 99 -1.35 25.04 -2.71
N GLU A 100 -1.50 25.65 -3.89
CA GLU A 100 -0.35 26.29 -4.59
C GLU A 100 0.24 27.43 -3.76
N ALA A 101 -0.59 28.27 -3.13
CA ALA A 101 -0.12 29.30 -2.21
C ALA A 101 0.60 28.71 -0.98
N PHE A 102 0.10 27.60 -0.42
CA PHE A 102 0.76 26.89 0.67
C PHE A 102 2.13 26.35 0.25
N ILE A 103 2.24 25.73 -0.93
CA ILE A 103 3.50 25.23 -1.47
C ILE A 103 4.46 26.41 -1.74
N GLY A 104 3.96 27.54 -2.23
CA GLY A 104 4.73 28.75 -2.41
C GLY A 104 5.29 29.29 -1.08
N GLY A 105 4.43 29.41 -0.07
CA GLY A 105 4.85 29.83 1.27
C GLY A 105 5.86 28.89 1.93
N ALA A 106 5.76 27.58 1.68
CA ALA A 106 6.77 26.62 2.12
C ALA A 106 8.17 26.91 1.47
N ALA A 107 8.17 27.28 0.18
CA ALA A 107 9.40 27.65 -0.51
C ALA A 107 10.03 28.93 0.06
N GLU A 108 9.23 29.91 0.49
CA GLU A 108 9.72 31.15 1.11
C GLU A 108 10.46 30.92 2.42
N ILE A 109 10.10 29.87 3.17
CA ILE A 109 10.79 29.48 4.41
C ILE A 109 11.87 28.41 4.21
N GLY A 110 12.27 28.15 2.96
CA GLY A 110 13.38 27.25 2.62
C GLY A 110 13.02 25.79 2.39
N VAL A 111 11.73 25.42 2.41
CA VAL A 111 11.28 24.07 2.05
C VAL A 111 11.14 23.98 0.52
N PRO A 112 11.95 23.18 -0.17
CA PRO A 112 11.95 23.16 -1.63
C PRO A 112 10.64 22.62 -2.20
N ARG A 113 10.24 23.12 -3.37
CA ARG A 113 9.17 22.48 -4.14
C ARG A 113 9.64 21.10 -4.60
N ASN A 114 8.80 20.11 -4.44
CA ASN A 114 9.02 18.76 -4.90
C ASN A 114 7.81 18.25 -5.69
N ASP A 115 8.01 17.97 -6.96
CA ASP A 115 6.96 17.45 -7.85
C ASP A 115 7.00 15.91 -7.93
N ASP A 116 7.98 15.26 -7.24
CA ASP A 116 8.12 13.80 -7.21
C ASP A 116 8.73 13.31 -5.90
N PHE A 117 7.89 12.84 -4.99
CA PHE A 117 8.30 12.28 -3.70
C PHE A 117 8.84 10.85 -3.76
N ASN A 118 8.76 10.20 -4.92
CA ASN A 118 9.26 8.84 -5.14
C ASN A 118 10.49 8.80 -6.04
N GLY A 119 11.01 9.99 -6.41
CA GLY A 119 12.24 10.16 -7.20
C GLY A 119 13.50 10.20 -6.35
N ALA A 120 14.50 10.97 -6.82
CA ALA A 120 15.81 11.07 -6.17
C ALA A 120 15.78 11.73 -4.78
N ARG A 121 14.77 12.52 -4.48
CA ARG A 121 14.63 13.26 -3.20
C ARG A 121 13.19 13.21 -2.74
N GLN A 122 12.99 12.90 -1.45
CA GLN A 122 11.65 12.86 -0.87
C GLN A 122 11.27 14.18 -0.17
N GLU A 123 12.24 14.94 0.34
CA GLU A 123 11.96 16.19 1.01
C GLU A 123 11.39 17.28 0.07
N GLY A 124 10.48 18.07 0.62
CA GLY A 124 9.89 19.20 -0.08
C GLY A 124 8.38 19.35 0.17
N ALA A 125 7.79 20.31 -0.55
CA ALA A 125 6.36 20.57 -0.58
C ALA A 125 5.83 20.41 -2.01
N GLY A 126 4.72 19.69 -2.17
CA GLY A 126 4.15 19.41 -3.48
C GLY A 126 2.89 18.56 -3.42
N TYR A 127 2.42 18.13 -4.57
CA TYR A 127 1.28 17.23 -4.69
C TYR A 127 1.75 15.78 -4.77
N TYR A 128 1.12 14.92 -3.97
CA TYR A 128 1.32 13.48 -4.11
C TYR A 128 0.67 12.95 -5.37
N GLN A 129 1.32 11.98 -6.01
CA GLN A 129 0.66 11.13 -6.96
C GLN A 129 -0.32 10.17 -6.26
N LEU A 130 -1.31 9.71 -7.01
CA LEU A 130 -2.41 8.91 -6.49
C LEU A 130 -2.50 7.57 -7.22
N THR A 131 -2.94 6.53 -6.49
CA THR A 131 -3.27 5.22 -7.09
C THR A 131 -4.61 5.30 -7.82
N THR A 132 -4.58 5.98 -8.99
CA THR A 132 -5.76 6.18 -9.85
C THR A 132 -5.47 5.85 -11.31
N TRP A 133 -6.54 5.61 -12.07
CA TRP A 133 -6.53 5.48 -13.52
C TRP A 133 -7.73 6.19 -14.11
N LYS A 134 -7.50 7.18 -14.98
CA LYS A 134 -8.57 7.98 -15.62
C LYS A 134 -9.58 8.52 -14.59
N GLY A 135 -9.08 9.05 -13.47
CA GLY A 135 -9.90 9.61 -12.40
C GLY A 135 -10.56 8.59 -11.45
N TRP A 136 -10.40 7.28 -11.69
CA TRP A 136 -10.97 6.24 -10.85
C TRP A 136 -9.92 5.59 -9.94
N ARG A 137 -10.30 5.29 -8.70
CA ARG A 137 -9.49 4.50 -7.77
C ARG A 137 -8.96 3.23 -8.44
N TRP A 138 -7.66 2.99 -8.32
CA TRP A 138 -6.99 1.78 -8.79
C TRP A 138 -6.51 0.92 -7.62
N SER A 139 -7.44 0.16 -7.04
CA SER A 139 -7.13 -0.73 -5.91
C SER A 139 -6.33 -1.96 -6.34
N THR A 140 -5.72 -2.66 -5.38
CA THR A 140 -5.04 -3.95 -5.64
C THR A 140 -5.97 -5.00 -6.25
N ALA A 141 -7.28 -4.95 -5.94
CA ALA A 141 -8.26 -5.80 -6.62
C ALA A 141 -8.33 -5.51 -8.12
N LYS A 142 -8.25 -4.24 -8.53
CA LYS A 142 -8.23 -3.88 -9.97
C LYS A 142 -6.89 -4.22 -10.64
N GLY A 143 -5.79 -3.86 -9.99
CA GLY A 143 -4.45 -4.02 -10.58
C GLY A 143 -3.98 -5.46 -10.62
N TYR A 144 -4.25 -6.23 -9.58
CA TYR A 144 -3.67 -7.58 -9.42
C TYR A 144 -4.71 -8.70 -9.46
N LEU A 145 -5.80 -8.59 -8.67
CA LEU A 145 -6.74 -9.70 -8.54
C LEU A 145 -7.53 -9.93 -9.82
N ARG A 146 -8.15 -8.90 -10.40
CA ARG A 146 -8.98 -9.04 -11.60
C ARG A 146 -8.26 -9.70 -12.78
N PRO A 147 -7.03 -9.31 -13.15
CA PRO A 147 -6.28 -10.01 -14.17
C PRO A 147 -6.00 -11.48 -13.82
N ALA A 148 -5.74 -11.76 -12.53
CA ALA A 148 -5.41 -13.10 -12.05
C ALA A 148 -6.61 -14.04 -11.96
N LEU A 149 -7.86 -13.55 -11.89
CA LEU A 149 -9.08 -14.38 -11.79
C LEU A 149 -9.25 -15.34 -12.98
N LYS A 150 -8.60 -15.07 -14.10
CA LYS A 150 -8.62 -15.95 -15.28
C LYS A 150 -7.70 -17.17 -15.14
N ARG A 151 -6.87 -17.24 -14.10
CA ARG A 151 -5.93 -18.35 -13.89
C ARG A 151 -6.66 -19.54 -13.29
N SER A 152 -6.51 -20.72 -13.89
CA SER A 152 -7.13 -21.97 -13.40
C SER A 152 -6.61 -22.42 -12.02
N ASN A 153 -5.43 -21.94 -11.62
CA ASN A 153 -4.81 -22.26 -10.33
C ASN A 153 -5.14 -21.24 -9.22
N LEU A 154 -6.05 -20.29 -9.45
CA LEU A 154 -6.48 -19.32 -8.45
C LEU A 154 -7.92 -19.59 -8.03
N CYS A 155 -8.13 -19.77 -6.72
CA CYS A 155 -9.43 -19.79 -6.08
C CYS A 155 -9.52 -18.62 -5.09
N VAL A 156 -10.62 -17.87 -5.13
CA VAL A 156 -10.85 -16.73 -4.24
C VAL A 156 -12.03 -17.02 -3.33
N GLU A 157 -11.74 -17.25 -2.06
CA GLU A 157 -12.74 -17.45 -1.02
C GLU A 157 -13.03 -16.12 -0.33
N THR A 158 -14.30 -15.68 -0.43
CA THR A 158 -14.79 -14.47 0.24
C THR A 158 -15.59 -14.82 1.48
N ARG A 159 -15.85 -13.82 2.34
CA ARG A 159 -16.52 -14.02 3.65
C ARG A 159 -15.80 -15.08 4.51
N ALA A 160 -14.52 -15.24 4.28
CA ALA A 160 -13.63 -16.18 4.95
C ALA A 160 -12.74 -15.43 5.94
N GLN A 161 -13.08 -15.48 7.23
CA GLN A 161 -12.33 -14.83 8.29
C GLN A 161 -11.24 -15.77 8.79
N ALA A 162 -9.99 -15.47 8.46
CA ALA A 162 -8.85 -16.20 9.01
C ALA A 162 -8.78 -16.01 10.54
N SER A 163 -8.55 -17.09 11.28
CA SER A 163 -8.46 -17.08 12.73
C SER A 163 -7.05 -17.41 13.24
N SER A 164 -6.35 -18.35 12.61
CA SER A 164 -4.98 -18.71 12.99
C SER A 164 -4.26 -19.46 11.87
N LEU A 165 -2.92 -19.46 11.94
CA LEU A 165 -2.08 -20.38 11.16
C LEU A 165 -2.06 -21.77 11.79
N VAL A 166 -1.92 -22.80 10.96
CA VAL A 166 -1.58 -24.14 11.40
C VAL A 166 -0.07 -24.30 11.23
N ILE A 167 0.64 -24.40 12.33
CA ILE A 167 2.10 -24.53 12.33
C ILE A 167 2.47 -25.94 12.81
N GLU A 168 3.25 -26.66 12.00
CA GLU A 168 3.82 -27.96 12.30
C GLU A 168 5.33 -27.91 12.01
N ASN A 169 6.14 -28.35 12.97
CA ASN A 169 7.61 -28.38 12.83
C ASN A 169 8.21 -27.04 12.32
N ARG A 170 7.73 -25.89 12.84
CA ARG A 170 8.13 -24.52 12.45
C ARG A 170 7.74 -24.14 11.03
N ARG A 171 6.84 -24.86 10.41
CA ARG A 171 6.36 -24.62 9.06
C ARG A 171 4.87 -24.32 9.07
N ALA A 172 4.44 -23.32 8.31
CA ALA A 172 3.02 -23.05 8.09
C ALA A 172 2.44 -24.09 7.11
N VAL A 173 1.57 -24.98 7.60
CA VAL A 173 0.96 -26.05 6.81
C VAL A 173 -0.49 -25.77 6.46
N GLY A 174 -1.04 -24.64 6.93
CA GLY A 174 -2.41 -24.26 6.61
C GLY A 174 -2.90 -23.03 7.35
N VAL A 175 -4.13 -22.64 7.04
CA VAL A 175 -4.85 -21.52 7.68
C VAL A 175 -6.21 -22.01 8.15
N LYS A 176 -6.53 -21.81 9.42
CA LYS A 176 -7.89 -21.97 9.96
C LYS A 176 -8.69 -20.70 9.66
N TYR A 177 -9.90 -20.87 9.17
CA TYR A 177 -10.80 -19.76 8.89
C TYR A 177 -12.26 -20.13 9.14
N ARG A 178 -13.10 -19.12 9.33
CA ARG A 178 -14.54 -19.27 9.47
C ARG A 178 -15.22 -18.68 8.25
N GLN A 179 -16.14 -19.44 7.63
CA GLN A 179 -16.94 -19.00 6.50
C GLN A 179 -18.39 -19.44 6.74
N HIS A 180 -19.33 -18.51 6.64
CA HIS A 180 -20.76 -18.74 6.94
C HIS A 180 -21.02 -19.43 8.31
N GLY A 181 -20.23 -19.06 9.32
CA GLY A 181 -20.34 -19.66 10.66
C GLY A 181 -19.62 -21.01 10.84
N ILE A 182 -19.16 -21.64 9.77
CA ILE A 182 -18.50 -22.94 9.76
C ILE A 182 -16.99 -22.78 9.81
N GLY A 183 -16.32 -23.50 10.73
CA GLY A 183 -14.87 -23.59 10.79
C GLY A 183 -14.33 -24.47 9.66
N LYS A 184 -13.31 -23.99 8.96
CA LYS A 184 -12.62 -24.69 7.87
C LYS A 184 -11.12 -24.57 8.01
N VAL A 185 -10.40 -25.44 7.32
CA VAL A 185 -8.93 -25.39 7.20
C VAL A 185 -8.57 -25.41 5.71
N ALA A 186 -7.75 -24.48 5.28
CA ALA A 186 -7.08 -24.55 3.99
C ALA A 186 -5.64 -25.02 4.22
N HIS A 187 -5.29 -26.18 3.67
CA HIS A 187 -3.93 -26.71 3.75
C HIS A 187 -3.08 -26.20 2.60
N CYS A 188 -1.81 -25.92 2.86
CA CYS A 188 -0.86 -25.55 1.83
C CYS A 188 0.04 -26.75 1.44
N ARG A 189 0.45 -26.78 0.18
CA ARG A 189 1.44 -27.76 -0.34
C ARG A 189 2.86 -27.25 -0.17
N ARG A 190 3.00 -25.94 -0.08
CA ARG A 190 4.23 -25.19 0.24
C ARG A 190 3.87 -24.23 1.36
N GLU A 191 4.84 -23.74 2.08
CA GLU A 191 4.64 -22.69 3.06
C GLU A 191 4.39 -21.33 2.40
#